data_e3daf8afe94e6bd78bc08cad918eb958
#
_entry.id   e3daf8afe94e6bd78bc08cad918eb958
#
_cell.length_a   1.000
_cell.length_b   1.000
_cell.length_c   1.000
_cell.angle_alpha   90.00
_cell.angle_beta   90.00
_cell.angle_gamma   90.00
#
_symmetry.space_group_name_H-M   'P 1'
#
loop_
_entity.id
_entity.type
_entity.pdbx_description
1 polymer ?
#
loop_
_entity_poly.entity_id
_entity_poly.type
_entity_poly.pdbx_seq_one_letter_code
_entity_poly.pdbx_strand_id
1 'polypeptide(L)'
;IQMKNKKGYWIVLLTIAALLLDLVGRVLADQFVLPLWCDSIGTFLIAYLGGPVCGAVVGFSNNIIYGIFVDRQTVYCIVGALLGVAVGYFSKKNVFDREFTTMTLGMGLAVFSTIVAVLISTLLYNGMSGNVWGNQVMMMCMDKGVPRYVSYVIGQFCVEFLDKLVSVEIVYLLLKGVRCIRSGSKKKLQAAAKLMLLILAVSGCFGSIDTANAQETTIDYDSYVQKIYSKEEGL
;
A
#
# COMPACT_ATOMS: atom_id res chain seq x y z
N ILE A 1 39.69 3.64 0.03
CA ILE A 1 39.03 3.05 1.19
C ILE A 1 37.92 3.99 1.73
N GLN A 2 38.10 5.32 1.77
CA GLN A 2 37.10 6.27 2.30
C GLN A 2 35.81 6.41 1.45
N MET A 3 35.87 6.19 0.14
CA MET A 3 34.68 6.33 -0.73
C MET A 3 33.69 5.15 -0.64
N LYS A 4 34.11 3.95 -0.24
CA LYS A 4 33.27 2.78 -0.06
C LYS A 4 32.36 2.93 1.18
N ASN A 5 32.89 3.53 2.25
CA ASN A 5 32.14 3.80 3.49
C ASN A 5 31.06 4.89 3.32
N LYS A 6 31.30 5.92 2.50
CA LYS A 6 30.31 6.97 2.24
C LYS A 6 29.06 6.42 1.52
N LYS A 7 29.23 5.49 0.58
CA LYS A 7 28.08 4.87 -0.12
C LYS A 7 27.20 4.04 0.82
N GLY A 8 27.79 3.29 1.76
CA GLY A 8 27.06 2.52 2.76
C GLY A 8 26.22 3.39 3.70
N TYR A 9 26.81 4.48 4.20
CA TYR A 9 26.10 5.42 5.07
C TYR A 9 24.87 6.06 4.41
N TRP A 10 24.98 6.47 3.14
CA TRP A 10 23.86 7.05 2.41
C TRP A 10 22.71 6.04 2.20
N ILE A 11 23.02 4.76 1.95
CA ILE A 11 21.98 3.72 1.82
C ILE A 11 21.24 3.55 3.15
N VAL A 12 21.95 3.52 4.28
CA VAL A 12 21.33 3.43 5.61
C VAL A 12 20.40 4.62 5.88
N LEU A 13 20.86 5.84 5.62
CA LEU A 13 20.03 7.05 5.78
C LEU A 13 18.78 7.00 4.91
N LEU A 14 18.92 6.61 3.64
CA LEU A 14 17.78 6.47 2.72
C LEU A 14 16.83 5.37 3.16
N THR A 15 17.32 4.28 3.74
CA THR A 15 16.49 3.20 4.29
C THR A 15 15.67 3.70 5.47
N ILE A 16 16.26 4.46 6.37
CA ILE A 16 15.55 5.08 7.50
C ILE A 16 14.51 6.09 7.00
N ALA A 17 14.88 6.95 6.04
CA ALA A 17 13.95 7.93 5.47
C ALA A 17 12.78 7.25 4.75
N ALA A 18 13.01 6.14 4.04
CA ALA A 18 11.98 5.35 3.39
C ALA A 18 11.02 4.72 4.39
N LEU A 19 11.54 4.19 5.51
CA LEU A 19 10.73 3.65 6.60
C LEU A 19 9.84 4.73 7.23
N LEU A 20 10.41 5.90 7.50
CA LEU A 20 9.63 7.03 8.03
C LEU A 20 8.54 7.48 7.05
N LEU A 21 8.83 7.47 5.75
CA LEU A 21 7.86 7.82 4.71
C LEU A 21 6.66 6.85 4.72
N ASP A 22 6.91 5.54 4.81
CA ASP A 22 5.86 4.53 4.89
C ASP A 22 5.03 4.65 6.18
N LEU A 23 5.68 4.84 7.34
CA LEU A 23 4.98 5.03 8.62
C LEU A 23 4.09 6.27 8.61
N VAL A 24 4.60 7.40 8.11
CA VAL A 24 3.82 8.64 7.98
C VAL A 24 2.68 8.44 6.99
N GLY A 25 2.93 7.82 5.84
CA GLY A 25 1.90 7.52 4.84
C GLY A 25 0.76 6.70 5.43
N ARG A 26 1.08 5.66 6.20
CA ARG A 26 0.12 4.81 6.88
C ARG A 26 -0.73 5.57 7.91
N VAL A 27 -0.07 6.35 8.78
CA VAL A 27 -0.78 7.17 9.77
C VAL A 27 -1.73 8.16 9.08
N LEU A 28 -1.30 8.79 7.99
CA LEU A 28 -2.16 9.69 7.23
C LEU A 28 -3.34 8.95 6.57
N ALA A 29 -3.09 7.77 6.01
CA ALA A 29 -4.14 6.95 5.40
C ALA A 29 -5.23 6.59 6.42
N ASP A 30 -4.85 6.21 7.62
CA ASP A 30 -5.79 5.87 8.70
C ASP A 30 -6.50 7.12 9.24
N GLN A 31 -5.80 8.23 9.45
CA GLN A 31 -6.40 9.49 9.92
C GLN A 31 -7.46 10.03 8.95
N PHE A 32 -7.22 9.91 7.65
CA PHE A 32 -8.14 10.36 6.60
C PHE A 32 -9.07 9.25 6.09
N VAL A 33 -9.03 8.07 6.71
CA VAL A 33 -9.84 6.90 6.32
C VAL A 33 -9.75 6.64 4.81
N LEU A 34 -8.53 6.58 4.27
CA LEU A 34 -8.32 6.42 2.83
C LEU A 34 -8.60 4.98 2.37
N PRO A 35 -9.06 4.77 1.12
CA PRO A 35 -9.26 3.43 0.54
C PRO A 35 -7.95 2.77 0.09
N LEU A 36 -6.86 3.01 0.80
CA LEU A 36 -5.52 2.52 0.52
C LEU A 36 -4.65 2.61 1.79
N TRP A 37 -3.51 1.94 1.80
CA TRP A 37 -2.64 1.86 2.97
C TRP A 37 -1.56 2.94 3.01
N CYS A 38 -1.08 3.42 1.86
CA CYS A 38 0.04 4.37 1.71
C CYS A 38 1.36 3.93 2.37
N ASP A 39 1.54 2.65 2.61
CA ASP A 39 2.64 2.08 3.39
C ASP A 39 3.72 1.39 2.54
N SER A 40 3.69 1.60 1.24
CA SER A 40 4.56 0.91 0.28
C SER A 40 5.43 1.86 -0.55
N ILE A 41 5.24 3.18 -0.45
CA ILE A 41 5.94 4.18 -1.27
C ILE A 41 7.44 4.19 -0.96
N GLY A 42 7.79 4.27 0.33
CA GLY A 42 9.16 4.23 0.80
C GLY A 42 9.82 2.89 0.52
N THR A 43 9.10 1.78 0.77
CA THR A 43 9.52 0.42 0.46
C THR A 43 9.88 0.28 -1.02
N PHE A 44 9.05 0.76 -1.94
CA PHE A 44 9.31 0.67 -3.38
C PHE A 44 10.46 1.59 -3.81
N LEU A 45 10.53 2.79 -3.25
CA LEU A 45 11.61 3.73 -3.55
C LEU A 45 12.97 3.18 -3.12
N ILE A 46 13.09 2.66 -1.90
CA ILE A 46 14.37 2.10 -1.42
C ILE A 46 14.70 0.76 -2.10
N ALA A 47 13.69 -0.03 -2.46
CA ALA A 47 13.88 -1.25 -3.25
C ALA A 47 14.49 -0.93 -4.63
N TYR A 48 14.06 0.17 -5.25
CA TYR A 48 14.65 0.66 -6.51
C TYR A 48 16.08 1.16 -6.32
N LEU A 49 16.36 1.93 -5.25
CA LEU A 49 17.66 2.59 -5.02
C LEU A 49 18.71 1.65 -4.40
N GLY A 50 18.30 0.86 -3.41
CA GLY A 50 19.16 0.01 -2.58
C GLY A 50 19.05 -1.50 -2.89
N GLY A 51 18.09 -1.88 -3.73
CA GLY A 51 17.88 -3.27 -4.13
C GLY A 51 16.92 -4.04 -3.23
N PRO A 52 16.72 -5.35 -3.55
CA PRO A 52 15.69 -6.20 -2.93
C PRO A 52 15.80 -6.30 -1.40
N VAL A 53 17.03 -6.38 -0.88
CA VAL A 53 17.27 -6.53 0.56
C VAL A 53 16.83 -5.28 1.32
N CYS A 54 17.19 -4.08 0.82
CA CYS A 54 16.76 -2.83 1.45
C CYS A 54 15.24 -2.66 1.42
N GLY A 55 14.60 -3.00 0.30
CA GLY A 55 13.15 -3.02 0.17
C GLY A 55 12.49 -4.00 1.14
N ALA A 56 13.02 -5.21 1.25
CA ALA A 56 12.51 -6.22 2.19
C ALA A 56 12.61 -5.74 3.65
N VAL A 57 13.74 -5.16 4.04
CA VAL A 57 13.95 -4.64 5.41
C VAL A 57 12.94 -3.54 5.71
N VAL A 58 12.72 -2.58 4.81
CA VAL A 58 11.76 -1.49 5.06
C VAL A 58 10.32 -2.02 5.11
N GLY A 59 9.89 -2.81 4.13
CA GLY A 59 8.53 -3.36 4.10
C GLY A 59 8.23 -4.29 5.29
N PHE A 60 9.22 -5.07 5.75
CA PHE A 60 9.09 -5.88 6.95
C PHE A 60 8.99 -5.00 8.21
N SER A 61 9.94 -4.07 8.39
CA SER A 61 10.02 -3.24 9.59
C SER A 61 8.83 -2.30 9.73
N ASN A 62 8.32 -1.74 8.63
CA ASN A 62 7.15 -0.87 8.63
C ASN A 62 5.94 -1.57 9.26
N ASN A 63 5.59 -2.76 8.78
CA ASN A 63 4.44 -3.50 9.30
C ASN A 63 4.64 -4.00 10.74
N ILE A 64 5.87 -4.35 11.13
CA ILE A 64 6.18 -4.71 12.53
C ILE A 64 5.99 -3.50 13.46
N ILE A 65 6.60 -2.36 13.12
CA ILE A 65 6.53 -1.14 13.95
C ILE A 65 5.08 -0.69 14.07
N TYR A 66 4.38 -0.56 12.93
CA TYR A 66 3.00 -0.13 12.93
C TYR A 66 2.09 -1.10 13.70
N GLY A 67 2.24 -2.39 13.48
CA GLY A 67 1.43 -3.42 14.13
C GLY A 67 1.67 -3.56 15.64
N ILE A 68 2.84 -3.17 16.15
CA ILE A 68 3.11 -3.16 17.59
C ILE A 68 2.48 -1.93 18.25
N PHE A 69 2.56 -0.75 17.63
CA PHE A 69 2.18 0.52 18.27
C PHE A 69 0.75 0.97 17.98
N VAL A 70 0.20 0.61 16.84
CA VAL A 70 -1.10 1.12 16.37
C VAL A 70 -2.09 0.00 16.09
N ASP A 71 -1.68 -1.03 15.38
CA ASP A 71 -2.53 -2.13 14.94
C ASP A 71 -1.83 -3.46 15.20
N ARG A 72 -2.54 -4.45 15.72
CA ARG A 72 -1.96 -5.77 16.04
C ARG A 72 -1.73 -6.68 14.82
N GLN A 73 -1.84 -6.15 13.60
CA GLN A 73 -1.71 -6.90 12.35
C GLN A 73 -0.25 -7.06 11.88
N THR A 74 0.68 -7.32 12.80
CA THR A 74 2.12 -7.49 12.52
C THR A 74 2.44 -8.57 11.49
N VAL A 75 1.56 -9.56 11.33
CA VAL A 75 1.76 -10.70 10.40
C VAL A 75 1.85 -10.27 8.93
N TYR A 76 1.31 -9.09 8.57
CA TYR A 76 1.44 -8.54 7.23
C TYR A 76 2.85 -8.05 6.89
N CYS A 77 3.79 -8.08 7.86
CA CYS A 77 5.20 -7.79 7.60
C CYS A 77 5.80 -8.69 6.50
N ILE A 78 5.29 -9.92 6.38
CA ILE A 78 5.70 -10.86 5.32
C ILE A 78 5.30 -10.31 3.95
N VAL A 79 4.08 -9.75 3.81
CA VAL A 79 3.60 -9.14 2.56
C VAL A 79 4.51 -7.97 2.17
N GLY A 80 4.78 -7.05 3.10
CA GLY A 80 5.66 -5.90 2.88
C GLY A 80 7.07 -6.31 2.46
N ALA A 81 7.65 -7.32 3.12
CA ALA A 81 8.97 -7.85 2.76
C ALA A 81 8.99 -8.43 1.34
N LEU A 82 8.01 -9.26 0.99
CA LEU A 82 7.90 -9.88 -0.33
C LEU A 82 7.71 -8.85 -1.44
N LEU A 83 6.89 -7.80 -1.20
CA LEU A 83 6.72 -6.69 -2.13
C LEU A 83 8.03 -5.93 -2.34
N GLY A 84 8.78 -5.64 -1.26
CA GLY A 84 10.09 -5.01 -1.35
C GLY A 84 11.10 -5.84 -2.16
N VAL A 85 11.12 -7.16 -1.97
CA VAL A 85 11.95 -8.08 -2.78
C VAL A 85 11.54 -8.02 -4.24
N ALA A 86 10.24 -8.13 -4.53
CA ALA A 86 9.72 -8.14 -5.90
C ALA A 86 10.07 -6.85 -6.64
N VAL A 87 9.79 -5.69 -6.05
CA VAL A 87 10.13 -4.39 -6.66
C VAL A 87 11.63 -4.25 -6.88
N GLY A 88 12.46 -4.63 -5.89
CA GLY A 88 13.91 -4.55 -6.03
C GLY A 88 14.48 -5.49 -7.10
N TYR A 89 13.83 -6.62 -7.35
CA TYR A 89 14.18 -7.52 -8.44
C TYR A 89 13.79 -6.93 -9.80
N PHE A 90 12.54 -6.46 -9.94
CA PHE A 90 12.03 -5.91 -11.19
C PHE A 90 12.65 -4.55 -11.53
N SER A 91 13.10 -3.77 -10.55
CA SER A 91 13.79 -2.48 -10.79
C SER A 91 15.05 -2.65 -11.65
N LYS A 92 15.74 -3.79 -11.55
CA LYS A 92 16.90 -4.12 -12.39
C LYS A 92 16.55 -4.30 -13.87
N LYS A 93 15.27 -4.47 -14.20
CA LYS A 93 14.77 -4.62 -15.58
C LYS A 93 14.24 -3.31 -16.18
N ASN A 94 14.62 -2.15 -15.60
CA ASN A 94 14.23 -0.82 -16.06
C ASN A 94 12.70 -0.61 -16.12
N VAL A 95 11.94 -1.27 -15.24
CA VAL A 95 10.48 -1.23 -15.24
C VAL A 95 9.96 0.18 -14.94
N PHE A 96 10.69 0.97 -14.15
CA PHE A 96 10.37 2.36 -13.83
C PHE A 96 10.82 3.39 -14.88
N ASP A 97 11.21 2.96 -16.08
CA ASP A 97 11.59 3.88 -17.16
C ASP A 97 10.39 4.31 -18.00
N ARG A 98 9.34 3.50 -18.06
CA ARG A 98 8.11 3.76 -18.81
C ARG A 98 6.91 3.62 -17.88
N GLU A 99 5.97 4.53 -18.00
CA GLU A 99 4.72 4.53 -17.22
C GLU A 99 3.94 3.22 -17.39
N PHE A 100 3.78 2.74 -18.62
CA PHE A 100 3.08 1.48 -18.91
C PHE A 100 3.69 0.29 -18.18
N THR A 101 5.02 0.12 -18.18
CA THR A 101 5.69 -0.99 -17.48
C THR A 101 5.60 -0.84 -15.95
N THR A 102 5.59 0.39 -15.45
CA THR A 102 5.38 0.69 -14.03
C THR A 102 3.97 0.31 -13.59
N MET A 103 2.95 0.69 -14.36
CA MET A 103 1.56 0.32 -14.06
C MET A 103 1.35 -1.19 -14.13
N THR A 104 1.94 -1.87 -15.12
CA THR A 104 1.89 -3.35 -15.22
C THR A 104 2.52 -4.01 -13.99
N LEU A 105 3.65 -3.47 -13.50
CA LEU A 105 4.24 -3.92 -12.24
C LEU A 105 3.27 -3.71 -11.06
N GLY A 106 2.67 -2.51 -10.95
CA GLY A 106 1.69 -2.20 -9.90
C GLY A 106 0.51 -3.18 -9.88
N MET A 107 -0.06 -3.49 -11.05
CA MET A 107 -1.12 -4.50 -11.18
C MET A 107 -0.66 -5.88 -10.71
N GLY A 108 0.53 -6.32 -11.11
CA GLY A 108 1.10 -7.60 -10.66
C GLY A 108 1.31 -7.64 -9.15
N LEU A 109 1.82 -6.55 -8.57
CA LEU A 109 2.00 -6.43 -7.12
C LEU A 109 0.66 -6.43 -6.38
N ALA A 110 -0.38 -5.77 -6.91
CA ALA A 110 -1.73 -5.76 -6.34
C ALA A 110 -2.35 -7.17 -6.29
N VAL A 111 -2.26 -7.92 -7.38
CA VAL A 111 -2.72 -9.31 -7.42
C VAL A 111 -1.94 -10.17 -6.44
N PHE A 112 -0.61 -10.05 -6.43
CA PHE A 112 0.26 -10.82 -5.54
C PHE A 112 -0.02 -10.51 -4.06
N SER A 113 -0.10 -9.22 -3.68
CA SER A 113 -0.39 -8.82 -2.30
C SER A 113 -1.80 -9.26 -1.87
N THR A 114 -2.80 -9.16 -2.76
CA THR A 114 -4.15 -9.64 -2.48
C THR A 114 -4.16 -11.13 -2.15
N ILE A 115 -3.49 -11.96 -2.94
CA ILE A 115 -3.45 -13.41 -2.69
C ILE A 115 -2.89 -13.70 -1.30
N VAL A 116 -1.74 -13.11 -0.96
CA VAL A 116 -1.10 -13.34 0.34
C VAL A 116 -1.92 -12.73 1.48
N ALA A 117 -2.44 -11.53 1.31
CA ALA A 117 -3.22 -10.84 2.34
C ALA A 117 -4.57 -11.54 2.61
N VAL A 118 -5.26 -12.05 1.57
CA VAL A 118 -6.50 -12.82 1.75
C VAL A 118 -6.24 -14.11 2.52
N LEU A 119 -5.15 -14.81 2.25
CA LEU A 119 -4.79 -16.00 3.02
C LEU A 119 -4.59 -15.67 4.50
N ILE A 120 -3.85 -14.61 4.80
CA ILE A 120 -3.61 -14.15 6.18
C ILE A 120 -4.93 -13.72 6.83
N SER A 121 -5.71 -12.86 6.16
CA SER A 121 -6.96 -12.34 6.72
C SER A 121 -8.00 -13.45 6.94
N THR A 122 -8.08 -14.42 6.04
CA THR A 122 -9.01 -15.55 6.18
C THR A 122 -8.63 -16.45 7.35
N LEU A 123 -7.34 -16.72 7.52
CA LEU A 123 -6.85 -17.62 8.58
C LEU A 123 -6.87 -17.01 9.97
N LEU A 124 -6.62 -15.69 10.08
CA LEU A 124 -6.39 -15.02 11.37
C LEU A 124 -7.50 -14.03 11.74
N TYR A 125 -8.22 -13.47 10.77
CA TYR A 125 -9.13 -12.34 10.97
C TYR A 125 -10.50 -12.55 10.33
N ASN A 126 -10.91 -13.78 10.08
CA ASN A 126 -12.22 -14.12 9.46
C ASN A 126 -12.50 -13.35 8.15
N GLY A 127 -11.45 -13.07 7.37
CA GLY A 127 -11.53 -12.38 6.09
C GLY A 127 -11.54 -10.85 6.15
N MET A 128 -11.50 -10.26 7.35
CA MET A 128 -11.43 -8.81 7.49
C MET A 128 -10.04 -8.29 7.10
N SER A 129 -10.02 -7.23 6.28
CA SER A 129 -8.76 -6.64 5.80
C SER A 129 -8.12 -5.66 6.78
N GLY A 130 -8.90 -5.16 7.76
CA GLY A 130 -8.50 -4.04 8.61
C GLY A 130 -8.69 -2.65 7.96
N ASN A 131 -8.99 -2.59 6.66
CA ASN A 131 -9.35 -1.35 5.98
C ASN A 131 -10.88 -1.22 5.88
N VAL A 132 -11.41 -0.07 6.31
CA VAL A 132 -12.87 0.19 6.35
C VAL A 132 -13.52 -0.01 4.97
N TRP A 133 -12.91 0.53 3.92
CA TRP A 133 -13.44 0.44 2.55
C TRP A 133 -13.43 -1.00 2.01
N GLY A 134 -12.35 -1.74 2.25
CA GLY A 134 -12.27 -3.15 1.86
C GLY A 134 -13.33 -3.98 2.56
N ASN A 135 -13.55 -3.75 3.84
CA ASN A 135 -14.58 -4.43 4.61
C ASN A 135 -15.99 -4.05 4.15
N GLN A 136 -16.25 -2.77 3.81
CA GLN A 136 -17.55 -2.34 3.26
C GLN A 136 -17.83 -3.01 1.91
N VAL A 137 -16.86 -3.05 0.99
CA VAL A 137 -17.01 -3.73 -0.31
C VAL A 137 -17.29 -5.22 -0.10
N MET A 138 -16.58 -5.87 0.81
CA MET A 138 -16.79 -7.26 1.19
C MET A 138 -18.25 -7.49 1.65
N MET A 139 -18.74 -6.66 2.59
CA MET A 139 -20.11 -6.77 3.11
C MET A 139 -21.17 -6.53 2.02
N MET A 140 -20.99 -5.51 1.18
CA MET A 140 -21.88 -5.24 0.05
C MET A 140 -21.97 -6.42 -0.94
N CYS A 141 -20.87 -7.15 -1.15
CA CYS A 141 -20.86 -8.37 -1.96
C CYS A 141 -21.65 -9.49 -1.30
N MET A 142 -21.45 -9.71 0.01
CA MET A 142 -22.18 -10.74 0.76
C MET A 142 -23.69 -10.47 0.82
N ASP A 143 -24.10 -9.22 1.01
CA ASP A 143 -25.52 -8.81 1.00
C ASP A 143 -26.20 -9.08 -0.35
N LYS A 144 -25.43 -9.05 -1.45
CA LYS A 144 -25.89 -9.41 -2.79
C LYS A 144 -25.84 -10.92 -3.08
N GLY A 145 -25.52 -11.74 -2.08
CA GLY A 145 -25.46 -13.21 -2.22
C GLY A 145 -24.15 -13.73 -2.85
N VAL A 146 -23.11 -12.90 -2.94
CA VAL A 146 -21.80 -13.39 -3.39
C VAL A 146 -21.20 -14.30 -2.31
N PRO A 147 -20.63 -15.46 -2.68
CA PRO A 147 -20.00 -16.36 -1.73
C PRO A 147 -18.96 -15.66 -0.86
N ARG A 148 -18.93 -16.00 0.42
CA ARG A 148 -18.10 -15.36 1.47
C ARG A 148 -16.64 -15.19 1.07
N TYR A 149 -15.97 -16.26 0.64
CA TYR A 149 -14.56 -16.21 0.26
C TYR A 149 -14.30 -15.33 -0.97
N VAL A 150 -15.23 -15.30 -1.93
CA VAL A 150 -15.15 -14.41 -3.10
C VAL A 150 -15.29 -12.96 -2.67
N SER A 151 -16.17 -12.67 -1.73
CA SER A 151 -16.36 -11.33 -1.15
C SER A 151 -15.09 -10.84 -0.44
N TYR A 152 -14.38 -11.72 0.28
CA TYR A 152 -13.09 -11.40 0.89
C TYR A 152 -12.03 -11.01 -0.16
N VAL A 153 -11.94 -11.79 -1.24
CA VAL A 153 -10.99 -11.48 -2.33
C VAL A 153 -11.32 -10.14 -2.97
N ILE A 154 -12.60 -9.87 -3.27
CA ILE A 154 -13.02 -8.62 -3.91
C ILE A 154 -12.71 -7.42 -3.01
N GLY A 155 -13.10 -7.47 -1.73
CA GLY A 155 -12.84 -6.39 -0.78
C GLY A 155 -11.35 -6.08 -0.61
N GLN A 156 -10.54 -7.12 -0.41
CA GLN A 156 -9.09 -6.97 -0.29
C GLN A 156 -8.46 -6.45 -1.59
N PHE A 157 -8.87 -7.00 -2.74
CA PHE A 157 -8.33 -6.60 -4.04
C PHE A 157 -8.59 -5.12 -4.34
N CYS A 158 -9.77 -4.58 -4.04
CA CYS A 158 -10.06 -3.17 -4.28
C CYS A 158 -9.07 -2.25 -3.57
N VAL A 159 -8.75 -2.52 -2.31
CA VAL A 159 -7.79 -1.73 -1.53
C VAL A 159 -6.37 -1.92 -2.03
N GLU A 160 -5.93 -3.17 -2.22
CA GLU A 160 -4.58 -3.48 -2.70
C GLU A 160 -4.32 -2.93 -4.10
N PHE A 161 -5.33 -2.96 -4.97
CA PHE A 161 -5.23 -2.44 -6.33
C PHE A 161 -4.98 -0.94 -6.32
N LEU A 162 -5.77 -0.17 -5.58
CA LEU A 162 -5.58 1.28 -5.45
C LEU A 162 -4.23 1.60 -4.81
N ASP A 163 -3.90 0.94 -3.72
CA ASP A 163 -2.66 1.19 -2.99
C ASP A 163 -1.41 0.92 -3.83
N LYS A 164 -1.34 -0.20 -4.52
CA LYS A 164 -0.15 -0.55 -5.29
C LYS A 164 -0.01 0.30 -6.56
N LEU A 165 -1.11 0.63 -7.25
CA LEU A 165 -1.06 1.53 -8.40
C LEU A 165 -0.62 2.94 -8.00
N VAL A 166 -1.20 3.50 -6.94
CA VAL A 166 -0.81 4.83 -6.44
C VAL A 166 0.64 4.83 -5.97
N SER A 167 1.07 3.81 -5.24
CA SER A 167 2.44 3.71 -4.73
C SER A 167 3.48 3.63 -5.85
N VAL A 168 3.27 2.78 -6.88
CA VAL A 168 4.23 2.69 -8.00
C VAL A 168 4.23 3.96 -8.85
N GLU A 169 3.08 4.62 -9.02
CA GLU A 169 2.98 5.87 -9.76
C GLU A 169 3.71 7.00 -9.05
N ILE A 170 3.53 7.15 -7.74
CA ILE A 170 4.28 8.15 -6.95
C ILE A 170 5.78 7.91 -7.09
N VAL A 171 6.25 6.67 -6.96
CA VAL A 171 7.67 6.34 -7.12
C VAL A 171 8.15 6.65 -8.54
N TYR A 172 7.38 6.30 -9.57
CA TYR A 172 7.70 6.64 -10.97
C TYR A 172 7.86 8.14 -11.17
N LEU A 173 6.92 8.94 -10.65
CA LEU A 173 6.94 10.39 -10.77
C LEU A 173 8.12 11.02 -10.02
N LEU A 174 8.43 10.52 -8.82
CA LEU A 174 9.62 10.96 -8.06
C LEU A 174 10.90 10.68 -8.85
N LEU A 175 11.05 9.48 -9.38
CA LEU A 175 12.21 9.09 -10.19
C LEU A 175 12.31 9.91 -11.47
N LYS A 176 11.19 10.13 -12.15
CA LYS A 176 11.09 10.98 -13.35
C LYS A 176 11.45 12.43 -13.04
N GLY A 177 10.96 12.97 -11.91
CA GLY A 177 11.31 14.31 -11.42
C GLY A 177 12.81 14.47 -11.18
N VAL A 178 13.43 13.54 -10.45
CA VAL A 178 14.89 13.54 -10.20
C VAL A 178 15.69 13.46 -11.51
N ARG A 179 15.29 12.61 -12.45
CA ARG A 179 15.92 12.53 -13.79
C ARG A 179 15.78 13.84 -14.57
N CYS A 180 14.64 14.52 -14.47
CA CYS A 180 14.39 15.79 -15.12
C CYS A 180 15.22 16.94 -14.54
N ILE A 181 15.34 17.01 -13.22
CA ILE A 181 16.22 17.97 -12.53
C ILE A 181 17.66 17.77 -12.99
N ARG A 182 18.12 16.54 -13.04
CA ARG A 182 19.48 16.18 -13.46
C ARG A 182 19.75 16.50 -14.94
N SER A 183 18.72 16.47 -15.80
CA SER A 183 18.83 16.81 -17.24
C SER A 183 18.63 18.31 -17.55
N GLY A 184 18.35 19.15 -16.56
CA GLY A 184 18.14 20.59 -16.72
C GLY A 184 16.83 21.01 -17.41
N SER A 185 15.89 20.10 -17.61
CA SER A 185 14.64 20.36 -18.33
C SER A 185 13.51 20.87 -17.42
N LYS A 186 13.41 22.22 -17.28
CA LYS A 186 12.39 22.90 -16.45
C LYS A 186 10.94 22.56 -16.87
N LYS A 187 10.66 22.38 -18.17
CA LYS A 187 9.29 22.06 -18.66
C LYS A 187 8.79 20.68 -18.19
N LYS A 188 9.67 19.67 -18.15
CA LYS A 188 9.31 18.32 -17.68
C LYS A 188 9.11 18.27 -16.16
N LEU A 189 9.86 19.09 -15.41
CA LEU A 189 9.71 19.22 -13.97
C LEU A 189 8.35 19.82 -13.58
N GLN A 190 7.90 20.86 -14.31
CA GLN A 190 6.58 21.46 -14.10
C GLN A 190 5.44 20.47 -14.41
N ALA A 191 5.59 19.64 -15.45
CA ALA A 191 4.60 18.60 -15.76
C ALA A 191 4.51 17.53 -14.66
N ALA A 192 5.64 17.08 -14.13
CA ALA A 192 5.68 16.12 -13.01
C ALA A 192 5.07 16.71 -11.72
N ALA A 193 5.36 18.00 -11.42
CA ALA A 193 4.78 18.68 -10.27
C ALA A 193 3.24 18.87 -10.40
N LYS A 194 2.74 19.20 -11.60
CA LYS A 194 1.30 19.30 -11.86
C LYS A 194 0.59 17.97 -11.69
N LEU A 195 1.20 16.87 -12.15
CA LEU A 195 0.62 15.53 -12.02
C LEU A 195 0.60 15.08 -10.55
N MET A 196 1.66 15.38 -9.79
CA MET A 196 1.72 15.13 -8.35
C MET A 196 0.65 15.91 -7.57
N LEU A 197 0.42 17.19 -7.95
CA LEU A 197 -0.67 18.00 -7.40
C LEU A 197 -2.04 17.43 -7.77
N LEU A 198 -2.21 16.88 -8.97
CA LEU A 198 -3.46 16.25 -9.40
C LEU A 198 -3.76 14.98 -8.58
N ILE A 199 -2.75 14.15 -8.30
CA ILE A 199 -2.88 12.95 -7.46
C ILE A 199 -3.26 13.35 -6.02
N LEU A 200 -2.62 14.39 -5.47
CA LEU A 200 -2.95 14.93 -4.15
C LEU A 200 -4.37 15.54 -4.12
N ALA A 201 -4.80 16.20 -5.18
CA ALA A 201 -6.15 16.75 -5.29
C ALA A 201 -7.21 15.65 -5.39
N VAL A 202 -6.94 14.58 -6.13
CA VAL A 202 -7.85 13.42 -6.24
C VAL A 202 -7.95 12.69 -4.89
N SER A 203 -6.83 12.46 -4.19
CA SER A 203 -6.87 11.90 -2.83
C SER A 203 -7.56 12.83 -1.82
N GLY A 204 -7.43 14.16 -1.98
CA GLY A 204 -8.14 15.14 -1.15
C GLY A 204 -9.65 15.20 -1.43
N CYS A 205 -10.10 14.96 -2.68
CA CYS A 205 -11.52 14.86 -3.00
C CYS A 205 -12.19 13.61 -2.37
N PHE A 206 -11.47 12.50 -2.20
CA PHE A 206 -11.97 11.33 -1.45
C PHE A 206 -12.03 11.60 0.06
N GLY A 207 -11.16 12.44 0.61
CA GLY A 207 -11.14 12.82 2.02
C GLY A 207 -12.27 13.77 2.44
N SER A 208 -13.00 14.38 1.51
CA SER A 208 -14.18 15.22 1.78
C SER A 208 -15.51 14.44 1.81
N ILE A 209 -15.49 13.14 1.53
CA ILE A 209 -16.64 12.27 1.74
C ILE A 209 -16.69 11.98 3.24
N ASP A 210 -17.46 12.81 3.95
CA ASP A 210 -17.92 12.69 5.33
C ASP A 210 -17.14 11.69 6.24
N THR A 211 -16.00 12.14 6.74
CA THR A 211 -15.30 11.48 7.85
C THR A 211 -16.18 11.34 9.10
N ALA A 212 -17.19 12.19 9.26
CA ALA A 212 -18.21 12.08 10.30
C ALA A 212 -19.07 10.83 10.16
N ASN A 213 -19.51 10.47 8.95
CA ASN A 213 -20.28 9.24 8.70
C ASN A 213 -19.42 7.98 8.75
N ALA A 214 -18.13 8.05 8.43
CA ALA A 214 -17.23 6.89 8.50
C ALA A 214 -16.85 6.52 9.94
N GLN A 215 -16.84 7.48 10.86
CA GLN A 215 -16.58 7.26 12.28
C GLN A 215 -17.84 6.83 13.05
N GLU A 216 -19.04 7.25 12.65
CA GLU A 216 -20.31 6.76 13.21
C GLU A 216 -20.70 5.37 12.70
N THR A 217 -20.23 4.93 11.55
CA THR A 217 -20.27 3.54 11.09
C THR A 217 -19.01 2.78 11.55
N THR A 218 -18.63 2.88 12.81
CA THR A 218 -17.99 1.73 13.47
C THR A 218 -19.06 0.64 13.51
N ILE A 219 -19.24 -0.02 12.36
CA ILE A 219 -20.03 -1.22 12.28
C ILE A 219 -19.47 -2.11 13.37
N ASP A 220 -20.30 -2.49 14.33
CA ASP A 220 -19.98 -3.50 15.30
C ASP A 220 -19.72 -4.79 14.52
N TYR A 221 -18.46 -4.95 14.08
CA TYR A 221 -18.00 -6.08 13.27
C TYR A 221 -18.28 -7.40 13.96
N ASP A 222 -18.27 -7.43 15.29
CA ASP A 222 -18.55 -8.63 16.08
C ASP A 222 -20.04 -9.00 15.97
N SER A 223 -20.95 -8.04 16.04
CA SER A 223 -22.38 -8.28 15.85
C SER A 223 -22.72 -8.67 14.40
N TYR A 224 -22.04 -8.07 13.42
CA TYR A 224 -22.24 -8.41 12.00
C TYR A 224 -21.74 -9.81 11.68
N VAL A 225 -20.57 -10.17 12.19
CA VAL A 225 -19.99 -11.52 12.06
C VAL A 225 -20.89 -12.55 12.74
N GLN A 226 -21.36 -12.31 13.96
CA GLN A 226 -22.31 -13.19 14.66
C GLN A 226 -23.62 -13.36 13.87
N LYS A 227 -24.14 -12.29 13.26
CA LYS A 227 -25.35 -12.34 12.44
C LYS A 227 -25.18 -13.19 11.18
N ILE A 228 -23.99 -13.20 10.59
CA ILE A 228 -23.67 -14.07 9.45
C ILE A 228 -23.55 -15.53 9.91
N TYR A 229 -22.85 -15.79 11.01
CA TYR A 229 -22.74 -17.15 11.55
C TYR A 229 -24.09 -17.74 11.95
N SER A 230 -24.96 -16.98 12.61
CA SER A 230 -26.33 -17.44 12.95
C SER A 230 -27.17 -17.73 11.71
N LYS A 231 -26.96 -17.04 10.61
CA LYS A 231 -27.68 -17.25 9.35
C LYS A 231 -27.18 -18.47 8.56
N GLU A 232 -25.89 -18.81 8.66
CA GLU A 232 -25.29 -20.01 8.05
C GLU A 232 -25.60 -21.29 8.86
N GLU A 233 -25.75 -21.18 10.20
CA GLU A 233 -26.09 -22.31 11.07
C GLU A 233 -27.59 -22.58 11.18
N GLY A 234 -28.46 -21.80 10.52
CA GLY A 234 -29.90 -22.05 10.45
C GLY A 234 -30.63 -21.82 11.76
N LEU A 235 -30.09 -20.99 12.66
CA LEU A 235 -30.71 -20.55 13.92
C LEU A 235 -31.46 -19.24 13.74
#